data_1f92a9cc80b704ed3508f47c8a0462b8
#
_entry.id   1f92a9cc80b704ed3508f47c8a0462b8
#
_cell.length_a   1.000
_cell.length_b   1.000
_cell.length_c   1.000
_cell.angle_alpha   90.00
_cell.angle_beta   90.00
_cell.angle_gamma   90.00
#
_symmetry.space_group_name_H-M   'P 1'
#
loop_
_entity.id
_entity.type
_entity.pdbx_description
1 polymer ?
#
loop_
_entity_poly.entity_id
_entity_poly.type
_entity_poly.pdbx_seq_one_letter_code
_entity_poly.pdbx_strand_id
1 'polypeptide(L)'
;DFATVQGLNVDSKFPIASVSKLVTSYWALSTRGPNFKYVTVVHVTPVEKDQFDLHLQGSRDPYFGQEKLHYMISKLNEKGITKIRHLTFDENFLYLKDLDIERDPAREKGKFPWKNYFDYPVGPARSLIELKKGLLDTYAKTVKRMALVKINLLPKVVFKVQDMGFIKSKDFTVGPTTRSFPLTSTKLVHLLKEMNRNSNNFAAVEIFRSLGGADKFAPFIKQQLGLGPNQIEFYDGSGNSVGNSPKKYNQATCRTLLTVFRQLNLQLEKYNLDIDDVVSVIGEEGLVDHGYPYSN
;
A
#
# COMPACT_ATOMS: atom_id res chain seq x y z
N ASP A 1 5.71 -5.13 -33.62
CA ASP A 1 7.15 -5.36 -33.46
C ASP A 1 7.80 -4.10 -32.89
N PHE A 2 8.09 -4.09 -31.58
CA PHE A 2 8.73 -2.96 -30.90
C PHE A 2 10.25 -2.89 -31.15
N ALA A 3 10.78 -3.73 -32.03
CA ALA A 3 12.22 -3.78 -32.32
C ALA A 3 12.74 -2.54 -33.06
N THR A 4 11.85 -1.73 -33.63
CA THR A 4 12.18 -0.56 -34.43
C THR A 4 11.61 0.74 -33.86
N VAL A 5 11.77 0.95 -32.54
CA VAL A 5 11.42 2.27 -31.97
C VAL A 5 12.39 3.30 -32.53
N GLN A 6 11.89 4.10 -33.48
CA GLN A 6 12.59 5.25 -34.04
C GLN A 6 12.03 6.54 -33.44
N GLY A 7 12.87 7.46 -33.10
CA GLY A 7 12.45 8.75 -32.57
C GLY A 7 13.63 9.60 -32.14
N LEU A 8 13.37 10.85 -31.89
CA LEU A 8 14.37 11.79 -31.36
C LEU A 8 14.65 11.48 -29.89
N ASN A 9 15.90 11.33 -29.51
CA ASN A 9 16.35 11.15 -28.11
C ASN A 9 15.81 9.90 -27.39
N VAL A 10 15.44 8.83 -28.11
CA VAL A 10 14.86 7.60 -27.52
C VAL A 10 15.78 6.91 -26.52
N ASP A 11 17.06 7.12 -26.61
CA ASP A 11 18.10 6.55 -25.75
C ASP A 11 18.67 7.56 -24.73
N SER A 12 18.12 8.78 -24.67
CA SER A 12 18.44 9.75 -23.62
C SER A 12 17.58 9.50 -22.38
N LYS A 13 18.20 9.63 -21.18
CA LYS A 13 17.47 9.51 -19.91
C LYS A 13 16.75 10.81 -19.58
N PHE A 14 15.50 10.68 -19.15
CA PHE A 14 14.67 11.77 -18.67
C PHE A 14 14.03 11.40 -17.32
N PRO A 15 13.72 12.38 -16.45
CA PRO A 15 12.89 12.15 -15.29
C PRO A 15 11.52 11.60 -15.71
N ILE A 16 11.09 10.50 -15.10
CA ILE A 16 9.89 9.76 -15.52
C ILE A 16 8.68 9.97 -14.61
N ALA A 17 8.81 10.73 -13.53
CA ALA A 17 7.73 11.07 -12.62
C ALA A 17 6.83 9.84 -12.30
N SER A 18 5.51 10.00 -12.35
CA SER A 18 4.55 8.93 -12.02
C SER A 18 4.57 7.72 -12.96
N VAL A 19 5.22 7.79 -14.12
CA VAL A 19 5.45 6.59 -14.96
C VAL A 19 6.30 5.55 -14.22
N SER A 20 7.05 5.96 -13.21
CA SER A 20 7.74 5.08 -12.27
C SER A 20 6.85 3.98 -11.67
N LYS A 21 5.56 4.25 -11.49
CA LYS A 21 4.62 3.27 -10.92
C LYS A 21 4.39 2.06 -11.82
N LEU A 22 4.52 2.21 -13.14
CA LEU A 22 4.49 1.07 -14.07
C LEU A 22 5.71 0.16 -13.86
N VAL A 23 6.89 0.77 -13.64
CA VAL A 23 8.13 0.04 -13.35
C VAL A 23 8.00 -0.69 -12.00
N THR A 24 7.44 -0.03 -11.00
CA THR A 24 7.14 -0.62 -9.68
C THR A 24 6.14 -1.77 -9.81
N SER A 25 5.10 -1.63 -10.65
CA SER A 25 4.11 -2.67 -10.92
C SER A 25 4.75 -3.90 -11.59
N TYR A 26 5.61 -3.68 -12.59
CA TYR A 26 6.37 -4.76 -13.22
C TYR A 26 7.21 -5.53 -12.21
N TRP A 27 7.96 -4.83 -11.37
CA TRP A 27 8.78 -5.46 -10.34
C TRP A 27 7.94 -6.25 -9.33
N ALA A 28 6.86 -5.67 -8.84
CA ALA A 28 5.98 -6.29 -7.87
C ALA A 28 5.35 -7.59 -8.42
N LEU A 29 4.82 -7.54 -9.64
CA LEU A 29 4.20 -8.71 -10.29
C LEU A 29 5.24 -9.79 -10.62
N SER A 30 6.43 -9.41 -11.08
CA SER A 30 7.51 -10.36 -11.38
C SER A 30 8.02 -11.07 -10.13
N THR A 31 7.99 -10.40 -8.97
CA THR A 31 8.53 -10.94 -7.71
C THR A 31 7.49 -11.73 -6.91
N ARG A 32 6.23 -11.27 -6.89
CA ARG A 32 5.19 -11.80 -5.99
C ARG A 32 4.02 -12.47 -6.71
N GLY A 33 3.85 -12.17 -7.99
CA GLY A 33 2.69 -12.59 -8.76
C GLY A 33 1.41 -11.80 -8.43
N PRO A 34 0.39 -11.85 -9.33
CA PRO A 34 -0.82 -11.03 -9.21
C PRO A 34 -1.72 -11.43 -8.03
N ASN A 35 -1.67 -12.69 -7.61
CA ASN A 35 -2.52 -13.23 -6.54
C ASN A 35 -1.95 -13.02 -5.13
N PHE A 36 -0.75 -12.43 -5.00
CA PHE A 36 -0.16 -12.11 -3.70
C PHE A 36 -1.09 -11.20 -2.89
N LYS A 37 -1.15 -11.44 -1.57
CA LYS A 37 -1.89 -10.62 -0.61
C LYS A 37 -1.00 -10.25 0.55
N TYR A 38 -1.07 -9.00 0.98
CA TYR A 38 -0.51 -8.60 2.26
C TYR A 38 -1.34 -9.19 3.40
N VAL A 39 -0.68 -9.60 4.47
CA VAL A 39 -1.36 -10.24 5.61
C VAL A 39 -0.97 -9.51 6.89
N THR A 40 -1.93 -8.89 7.55
CA THR A 40 -1.78 -8.43 8.93
C THR A 40 -2.32 -9.51 9.84
N VAL A 41 -1.50 -10.03 10.75
CA VAL A 41 -1.96 -11.02 11.72
C VAL A 41 -2.38 -10.30 13.00
N VAL A 42 -3.59 -10.56 13.45
CA VAL A 42 -4.12 -10.04 14.72
C VAL A 42 -3.98 -11.12 15.78
N HIS A 43 -3.13 -10.86 16.75
CA HIS A 43 -2.93 -11.72 17.91
C HIS A 43 -3.77 -11.21 19.07
N VAL A 44 -4.58 -12.08 19.66
CA VAL A 44 -5.49 -11.77 20.77
C VAL A 44 -5.12 -12.65 21.95
N THR A 45 -4.69 -12.05 23.04
CA THR A 45 -4.31 -12.73 24.27
C THR A 45 -5.30 -12.39 25.38
N PRO A 46 -6.09 -13.35 25.91
CA PRO A 46 -6.89 -13.13 27.10
C PRO A 46 -6.01 -12.77 28.29
N VAL A 47 -6.41 -11.77 29.06
CA VAL A 47 -5.68 -11.31 30.28
C VAL A 47 -6.50 -11.62 31.52
N GLU A 48 -7.74 -11.10 31.54
CA GLU A 48 -8.70 -11.29 32.61
C GLU A 48 -10.09 -11.52 31.98
N LYS A 49 -11.12 -11.67 32.83
CA LYS A 49 -12.49 -11.77 32.35
C LYS A 49 -12.84 -10.56 31.49
N ASP A 50 -13.20 -10.80 30.23
CA ASP A 50 -13.62 -9.81 29.24
C ASP A 50 -12.56 -8.75 28.88
N GLN A 51 -11.26 -8.98 29.20
CA GLN A 51 -10.16 -8.08 28.85
C GLN A 51 -9.07 -8.81 28.08
N PHE A 52 -8.54 -8.15 27.04
CA PHE A 52 -7.60 -8.76 26.09
C PHE A 52 -6.43 -7.81 25.80
N ASP A 53 -5.29 -8.39 25.48
CA ASP A 53 -4.21 -7.70 24.78
C ASP A 53 -4.30 -8.01 23.27
N LEU A 54 -4.08 -7.01 22.44
CA LEU A 54 -3.98 -7.16 20.99
C LEU A 54 -2.59 -6.79 20.51
N HIS A 55 -2.06 -7.63 19.59
CA HIS A 55 -0.88 -7.27 18.82
C HIS A 55 -1.16 -7.39 17.32
N LEU A 56 -0.80 -6.37 16.55
CA LEU A 56 -0.93 -6.33 15.10
C LEU A 56 0.44 -6.57 14.46
N GLN A 57 0.66 -7.77 13.96
CA GLN A 57 1.85 -8.11 13.20
C GLN A 57 1.63 -7.73 11.73
N GLY A 58 2.33 -6.73 11.26
CA GLY A 58 2.17 -6.19 9.92
C GLY A 58 2.93 -6.95 8.83
N SER A 59 2.60 -6.64 7.59
CA SER A 59 3.34 -7.08 6.40
C SER A 59 3.63 -5.91 5.43
N ARG A 60 3.59 -4.68 5.92
CA ARG A 60 3.69 -3.44 5.13
C ARG A 60 2.57 -3.30 4.09
N ASP A 61 1.34 -3.69 4.47
CA ASP A 61 0.15 -3.48 3.64
C ASP A 61 -0.07 -1.97 3.42
N PRO A 62 0.11 -1.45 2.20
CA PRO A 62 -0.01 -0.02 1.93
C PRO A 62 -1.46 0.49 1.96
N TYR A 63 -2.42 -0.43 2.05
CA TYR A 63 -3.86 -0.14 2.06
C TYR A 63 -4.54 -0.55 3.37
N PHE A 64 -3.79 -0.68 4.46
CA PHE A 64 -4.41 -0.86 5.77
C PHE A 64 -4.89 0.51 6.30
N GLY A 65 -6.11 0.88 5.95
CA GLY A 65 -6.75 2.13 6.32
C GLY A 65 -7.97 1.95 7.24
N GLN A 66 -8.82 2.99 7.26
CA GLN A 66 -9.99 3.09 8.14
C GLN A 66 -10.98 1.93 7.97
N GLU A 67 -11.28 1.54 6.74
CA GLU A 67 -12.21 0.44 6.49
C GLU A 67 -11.71 -0.89 7.07
N LYS A 68 -10.43 -1.19 6.86
CA LYS A 68 -9.84 -2.44 7.37
C LYS A 68 -9.75 -2.44 8.90
N LEU A 69 -9.47 -1.28 9.51
CA LEU A 69 -9.53 -1.12 10.96
C LEU A 69 -10.94 -1.41 11.50
N HIS A 70 -11.95 -0.80 10.92
CA HIS A 70 -13.34 -1.00 11.36
C HIS A 70 -13.85 -2.41 11.06
N TYR A 71 -13.42 -3.02 9.96
CA TYR A 71 -13.68 -4.44 9.69
C TYR A 71 -13.08 -5.32 10.80
N MET A 72 -11.82 -5.09 11.16
CA MET A 72 -11.18 -5.79 12.27
C MET A 72 -11.98 -5.65 13.57
N ILE A 73 -12.36 -4.43 13.93
CA ILE A 73 -13.14 -4.16 15.15
C ILE A 73 -14.49 -4.89 15.12
N SER A 74 -15.18 -4.88 13.97
CA SER A 74 -16.44 -5.62 13.81
C SER A 74 -16.24 -7.13 14.06
N LYS A 75 -15.17 -7.72 13.47
CA LYS A 75 -14.85 -9.15 13.65
C LYS A 75 -14.43 -9.50 15.07
N LEU A 76 -13.76 -8.60 15.77
CA LEU A 76 -13.45 -8.76 17.19
C LEU A 76 -14.72 -8.75 18.05
N ASN A 77 -15.64 -7.81 17.78
CA ASN A 77 -16.90 -7.71 18.50
C ASN A 77 -17.83 -8.91 18.28
N GLU A 78 -17.85 -9.51 17.07
CA GLU A 78 -18.55 -10.77 16.80
C GLU A 78 -18.07 -11.91 17.72
N LYS A 79 -16.84 -11.81 18.25
CA LYS A 79 -16.23 -12.76 19.17
C LYS A 79 -16.28 -12.32 20.64
N GLY A 80 -16.98 -11.23 20.95
CA GLY A 80 -17.08 -10.67 22.30
C GLY A 80 -15.85 -9.90 22.77
N ILE A 81 -14.88 -9.62 21.87
CA ILE A 81 -13.64 -8.89 22.20
C ILE A 81 -13.91 -7.40 22.06
N THR A 82 -14.14 -6.71 23.18
CA THR A 82 -14.58 -5.31 23.23
C THR A 82 -13.71 -4.41 24.10
N LYS A 83 -12.97 -4.99 25.06
CA LYS A 83 -12.11 -4.28 26.01
C LYS A 83 -10.66 -4.70 25.81
N ILE A 84 -9.85 -3.79 25.34
CA ILE A 84 -8.45 -4.00 25.05
C ILE A 84 -7.61 -3.26 26.10
N ARG A 85 -6.77 -4.01 26.82
CA ARG A 85 -5.81 -3.44 27.78
C ARG A 85 -4.66 -2.78 27.02
N HIS A 86 -3.94 -3.55 26.21
CA HIS A 86 -2.85 -3.04 25.38
C HIS A 86 -3.12 -3.38 23.91
N LEU A 87 -3.12 -2.35 23.06
CA LEU A 87 -3.09 -2.49 21.60
C LEU A 87 -1.69 -2.17 21.12
N THR A 88 -0.95 -3.17 20.71
CA THR A 88 0.41 -3.02 20.21
C THR A 88 0.53 -3.41 18.75
N PHE A 89 1.61 -2.97 18.09
CA PHE A 89 1.91 -3.33 16.70
C PHE A 89 3.42 -3.30 16.45
N ASP A 90 3.85 -3.97 15.37
CA ASP A 90 5.26 -4.04 14.97
C ASP A 90 5.65 -3.00 13.90
N GLU A 91 6.94 -2.99 13.51
CA GLU A 91 7.50 -2.09 12.49
C GLU A 91 6.97 -2.32 11.08
N ASN A 92 6.33 -3.46 10.84
CA ASN A 92 5.73 -3.82 9.56
C ASN A 92 4.24 -3.47 9.47
N PHE A 93 3.64 -3.04 10.58
CA PHE A 93 2.28 -2.54 10.58
C PHE A 93 2.26 -1.09 10.14
N LEU A 94 1.65 -0.84 9.00
CA LEU A 94 1.41 0.49 8.46
C LEU A 94 -0.05 0.84 8.62
N TYR A 95 -0.33 2.00 9.16
CA TYR A 95 -1.67 2.52 9.24
C TYR A 95 -1.72 3.98 8.82
N LEU A 96 -2.58 4.29 7.86
CA LEU A 96 -2.99 5.63 7.51
C LEU A 96 -4.51 5.72 7.56
N LYS A 97 -5.02 6.68 8.30
CA LYS A 97 -6.46 6.89 8.44
C LYS A 97 -7.12 7.15 7.08
N ASP A 98 -6.58 8.09 6.35
CA ASP A 98 -7.05 8.49 5.04
C ASP A 98 -6.00 8.11 3.99
N LEU A 99 -6.29 7.07 3.22
CA LEU A 99 -5.45 6.67 2.08
C LEU A 99 -5.61 7.64 0.91
N ASP A 100 -6.66 8.42 0.92
CA ASP A 100 -7.00 9.46 -0.07
C ASP A 100 -6.34 10.80 0.31
N ILE A 101 -5.02 10.74 0.47
CA ILE A 101 -4.18 11.88 0.86
C ILE A 101 -4.34 13.06 -0.12
N GLU A 102 -4.76 12.79 -1.33
CA GLU A 102 -4.93 13.80 -2.37
C GLU A 102 -6.19 14.65 -2.18
N ARG A 103 -7.13 14.22 -1.35
CA ARG A 103 -8.40 14.90 -1.09
C ARG A 103 -8.51 15.54 0.29
N ASP A 104 -7.42 15.68 1.02
CA ASP A 104 -7.45 16.40 2.29
C ASP A 104 -7.89 17.86 2.06
N PRO A 105 -9.02 18.31 2.65
CA PRO A 105 -9.49 19.69 2.53
C PRO A 105 -8.48 20.74 3.02
N ALA A 106 -7.53 20.36 3.89
CA ALA A 106 -6.44 21.23 4.30
C ALA A 106 -5.44 21.46 3.18
N ARG A 107 -5.34 20.55 2.22
CA ARG A 107 -4.53 20.68 1.00
C ARG A 107 -5.12 21.71 0.04
N GLU A 108 -6.44 21.69 -0.19
CA GLU A 108 -7.14 22.66 -1.03
C GLU A 108 -7.00 24.10 -0.51
N LYS A 109 -6.81 24.27 0.80
CA LYS A 109 -6.63 25.59 1.45
C LYS A 109 -5.18 26.07 1.51
N GLY A 110 -4.23 25.41 0.86
CA GLY A 110 -2.82 25.82 0.82
C GLY A 110 -2.09 25.79 2.18
N LYS A 111 -2.70 25.17 3.18
CA LYS A 111 -2.16 25.13 4.56
C LYS A 111 -1.20 23.97 4.84
N PHE A 112 -1.02 23.06 3.89
CA PHE A 112 -0.10 21.94 4.03
C PHE A 112 1.22 22.22 3.29
N PRO A 113 2.36 22.22 3.98
CA PRO A 113 3.65 22.25 3.31
C PRO A 113 3.85 20.91 2.59
N TRP A 114 3.79 20.93 1.26
CA TRP A 114 4.01 19.78 0.36
C TRP A 114 5.26 18.94 0.69
N LYS A 115 6.28 19.57 1.27
CA LYS A 115 7.53 18.95 1.65
C LYS A 115 7.39 17.81 2.69
N ASN A 116 6.38 17.84 3.55
CA ASN A 116 6.35 16.97 4.72
C ASN A 116 5.55 15.68 4.53
N TYR A 117 4.76 15.58 3.46
CA TYR A 117 3.86 14.44 3.28
C TYR A 117 4.52 13.25 2.57
N PHE A 118 5.44 13.53 1.63
CA PHE A 118 6.12 12.52 0.83
C PHE A 118 7.52 12.16 1.36
N ASP A 119 8.12 13.02 2.18
CA ASP A 119 9.48 12.85 2.69
C ASP A 119 9.57 11.99 3.97
N TYR A 120 8.43 11.64 4.58
CA TYR A 120 8.43 10.84 5.79
C TYR A 120 8.07 9.38 5.49
N PRO A 121 8.99 8.43 5.77
CA PRO A 121 8.60 7.04 5.85
C PRO A 121 7.49 6.91 6.90
N VAL A 122 6.41 6.18 6.57
CA VAL A 122 5.43 5.80 7.60
C VAL A 122 6.12 4.84 8.54
N GLY A 123 6.58 5.39 9.64
CA GLY A 123 7.19 4.63 10.72
C GLY A 123 6.20 4.41 11.86
N PRO A 124 6.60 3.64 12.90
CA PRO A 124 5.73 3.30 14.03
C PRO A 124 5.10 4.50 14.72
N ALA A 125 5.84 5.60 14.90
CA ALA A 125 5.34 6.81 15.55
C ALA A 125 4.16 7.42 14.78
N ARG A 126 4.24 7.48 13.45
CA ARG A 126 3.15 7.98 12.61
C ARG A 126 1.97 7.03 12.60
N SER A 127 2.20 5.73 12.43
CA SER A 127 1.14 4.72 12.50
C SER A 127 0.39 4.80 13.84
N LEU A 128 1.07 5.03 14.95
CA LEU A 128 0.46 5.20 16.26
C LEU A 128 -0.47 6.42 16.33
N ILE A 129 -0.02 7.57 15.82
CA ILE A 129 -0.82 8.80 15.79
C ILE A 129 -2.06 8.61 14.93
N GLU A 130 -1.88 8.08 13.73
CA GLU A 130 -2.98 7.88 12.78
C GLU A 130 -3.97 6.82 13.29
N LEU A 131 -3.49 5.74 13.92
CA LEU A 131 -4.34 4.71 14.51
C LEU A 131 -5.20 5.26 15.65
N LYS A 132 -4.63 6.10 16.52
CA LYS A 132 -5.39 6.82 17.56
C LYS A 132 -6.51 7.65 16.96
N LYS A 133 -6.23 8.41 15.89
CA LYS A 133 -7.25 9.18 15.15
C LYS A 133 -8.32 8.26 14.54
N GLY A 134 -7.90 7.15 13.93
CA GLY A 134 -8.80 6.17 13.31
C GLY A 134 -9.77 5.55 14.30
N LEU A 135 -9.32 5.23 15.50
CA LEU A 135 -10.18 4.68 16.56
C LEU A 135 -11.23 5.69 17.07
N LEU A 136 -10.97 6.99 16.91
CA LEU A 136 -11.90 8.07 17.31
C LEU A 136 -12.89 8.44 16.20
N ASP A 137 -12.70 7.93 14.99
CA ASP A 137 -13.56 8.28 13.85
C ASP A 137 -14.91 7.56 13.87
N THR A 138 -15.86 8.10 13.10
CA THR A 138 -17.24 7.63 13.09
C THR A 138 -17.36 6.28 12.37
N TYR A 139 -17.49 5.22 13.14
CA TYR A 139 -17.72 3.86 12.65
C TYR A 139 -18.93 3.74 11.70
N ALA A 140 -20.00 4.48 11.98
CA ALA A 140 -21.23 4.45 11.17
C ALA A 140 -21.02 4.85 9.70
N LYS A 141 -20.05 5.73 9.40
CA LYS A 141 -19.71 6.07 8.01
C LYS A 141 -19.10 4.87 7.28
N THR A 142 -18.21 4.15 7.95
CA THR A 142 -17.59 2.94 7.38
C THR A 142 -18.63 1.85 7.16
N VAL A 143 -19.57 1.63 8.09
CA VAL A 143 -20.67 0.66 7.91
C VAL A 143 -21.45 0.93 6.63
N LYS A 144 -21.82 2.18 6.37
CA LYS A 144 -22.53 2.57 5.14
C LYS A 144 -21.70 2.30 3.89
N ARG A 145 -20.41 2.68 3.89
CA ARG A 145 -19.53 2.46 2.74
C ARG A 145 -19.28 0.98 2.46
N MET A 146 -19.00 0.19 3.50
CA MET A 146 -18.73 -1.24 3.35
C MET A 146 -19.96 -2.02 2.86
N ALA A 147 -21.16 -1.58 3.22
CA ALA A 147 -22.42 -2.15 2.72
C ALA A 147 -22.56 -1.99 1.19
N LEU A 148 -22.08 -0.88 0.61
CA LEU A 148 -22.10 -0.66 -0.85
C LEU A 148 -21.29 -1.71 -1.61
N VAL A 149 -20.22 -2.22 -1.00
CA VAL A 149 -19.38 -3.29 -1.57
C VAL A 149 -19.74 -4.68 -1.00
N LYS A 150 -20.96 -4.83 -0.50
CA LYS A 150 -21.52 -6.10 0.02
C LYS A 150 -20.73 -6.69 1.21
N ILE A 151 -19.99 -5.87 1.94
CA ILE A 151 -19.31 -6.26 3.18
C ILE A 151 -20.17 -5.79 4.36
N ASN A 152 -20.81 -6.73 5.03
CA ASN A 152 -21.65 -6.44 6.18
C ASN A 152 -20.81 -6.35 7.45
N LEU A 153 -20.83 -5.18 8.07
CA LEU A 153 -20.26 -4.94 9.40
C LEU A 153 -21.37 -4.92 10.44
N LEU A 154 -21.03 -5.20 11.69
CA LEU A 154 -21.95 -4.98 12.79
C LEU A 154 -22.45 -3.52 12.78
N PRO A 155 -23.74 -3.25 13.02
CA PRO A 155 -24.27 -1.87 12.98
C PRO A 155 -23.69 -0.97 14.08
N LYS A 156 -23.29 -1.59 15.20
CA LYS A 156 -22.65 -0.92 16.34
C LYS A 156 -21.53 -1.80 16.90
N VAL A 157 -20.47 -1.16 17.35
CA VAL A 157 -19.32 -1.82 18.00
C VAL A 157 -18.94 -1.11 19.28
N VAL A 158 -18.33 -1.86 20.19
CA VAL A 158 -17.66 -1.34 21.37
C VAL A 158 -16.19 -1.74 21.28
N PHE A 159 -15.28 -0.76 21.27
CA PHE A 159 -13.86 -1.04 21.23
C PHE A 159 -13.13 -0.04 22.13
N LYS A 160 -12.89 -0.45 23.36
CA LYS A 160 -12.23 0.38 24.37
C LYS A 160 -10.78 -0.07 24.51
N VAL A 161 -9.85 0.81 24.21
CA VAL A 161 -8.42 0.58 24.32
C VAL A 161 -7.89 1.43 25.48
N GLN A 162 -7.20 0.80 26.44
CA GLN A 162 -6.62 1.51 27.60
C GLN A 162 -5.28 2.12 27.23
N ASP A 163 -4.43 1.34 26.56
CA ASP A 163 -3.09 1.78 26.16
C ASP A 163 -2.73 1.29 24.77
N MET A 164 -1.84 2.04 24.10
CA MET A 164 -1.38 1.74 22.76
C MET A 164 0.13 1.93 22.65
N GLY A 165 0.80 0.97 22.02
CA GLY A 165 2.24 1.00 21.93
C GLY A 165 2.81 0.30 20.69
N PHE A 166 4.13 0.35 20.63
CA PHE A 166 4.93 -0.29 19.60
C PHE A 166 5.83 -1.37 20.25
N ILE A 167 5.88 -2.54 19.65
CA ILE A 167 6.77 -3.64 20.01
C ILE A 167 7.46 -4.11 18.75
N LYS A 168 8.79 -4.17 18.73
CA LYS A 168 9.50 -4.71 17.56
C LYS A 168 9.11 -6.17 17.33
N SER A 169 8.98 -6.58 16.08
CA SER A 169 8.58 -7.95 15.72
C SER A 169 9.44 -9.03 16.38
N LYS A 170 10.74 -8.77 16.53
CA LYS A 170 11.69 -9.68 17.22
C LYS A 170 11.46 -9.82 18.72
N ASP A 171 10.79 -8.84 19.34
CA ASP A 171 10.55 -8.77 20.78
C ASP A 171 9.13 -9.27 21.15
N PHE A 172 8.27 -9.53 20.14
CA PHE A 172 6.95 -10.09 20.33
C PHE A 172 6.99 -11.61 20.29
N THR A 173 6.34 -12.22 21.27
CA THR A 173 6.22 -13.69 21.35
C THR A 173 4.76 -14.09 21.49
N VAL A 174 4.33 -15.03 20.66
CA VAL A 174 2.98 -15.61 20.72
C VAL A 174 2.89 -16.53 21.95
N GLY A 175 2.07 -16.13 22.90
CA GLY A 175 1.85 -16.93 24.12
C GLY A 175 0.93 -18.15 23.89
N PRO A 176 0.89 -19.10 24.84
CA PRO A 176 0.12 -20.35 24.70
C PRO A 176 -1.40 -20.12 24.65
N THR A 177 -1.89 -19.02 25.23
CA THR A 177 -3.31 -18.64 25.23
C THR A 177 -3.68 -17.69 24.09
N THR A 178 -2.70 -17.21 23.31
CA THR A 178 -2.91 -16.28 22.21
C THR A 178 -3.61 -16.95 21.05
N ARG A 179 -4.68 -16.33 20.57
CA ARG A 179 -5.36 -16.71 19.33
C ARG A 179 -4.98 -15.74 18.24
N SER A 180 -4.68 -16.27 17.06
CA SER A 180 -4.23 -15.45 15.93
C SER A 180 -5.15 -15.63 14.73
N PHE A 181 -5.46 -14.54 14.03
CA PHE A 181 -6.21 -14.61 12.79
C PHE A 181 -5.69 -13.61 11.76
N PRO A 182 -5.68 -13.95 10.47
CA PRO A 182 -5.19 -13.10 9.42
C PRO A 182 -6.25 -12.10 8.96
N LEU A 183 -5.80 -10.88 8.67
CA LEU A 183 -6.51 -9.89 7.86
C LEU A 183 -5.74 -9.72 6.56
N THR A 184 -6.32 -10.19 5.46
CA THR A 184 -5.66 -10.13 4.15
C THR A 184 -6.07 -8.87 3.38
N SER A 185 -5.17 -8.38 2.53
CA SER A 185 -5.51 -7.40 1.51
C SER A 185 -6.30 -8.05 0.36
N THR A 186 -6.78 -7.24 -0.57
CA THR A 186 -7.12 -7.72 -1.91
C THR A 186 -5.86 -8.25 -2.62
N LYS A 187 -6.03 -8.86 -3.80
CA LYS A 187 -4.90 -9.33 -4.61
C LYS A 187 -4.00 -8.17 -5.03
N LEU A 188 -2.70 -8.44 -5.19
CA LEU A 188 -1.72 -7.43 -5.58
C LEU A 188 -2.10 -6.70 -6.88
N VAL A 189 -2.63 -7.44 -7.87
CA VAL A 189 -3.07 -6.84 -9.14
C VAL A 189 -4.08 -5.71 -8.93
N HIS A 190 -5.07 -5.89 -8.05
CA HIS A 190 -6.06 -4.85 -7.74
C HIS A 190 -5.44 -3.67 -6.97
N LEU A 191 -4.49 -3.93 -6.08
CA LEU A 191 -3.76 -2.87 -5.37
C LEU A 191 -2.92 -2.04 -6.35
N LEU A 192 -2.32 -2.68 -7.35
CA LEU A 192 -1.55 -2.00 -8.40
C LEU A 192 -2.45 -1.17 -9.32
N LYS A 193 -3.63 -1.71 -9.71
CA LYS A 193 -4.62 -0.94 -10.49
C LYS A 193 -5.03 0.33 -9.73
N GLU A 194 -5.34 0.19 -8.45
CA GLU A 194 -5.72 1.33 -7.60
C GLU A 194 -4.57 2.34 -7.44
N MET A 195 -3.35 1.85 -7.23
CA MET A 195 -2.14 2.67 -7.15
C MET A 195 -1.93 3.48 -8.44
N ASN A 196 -2.03 2.85 -9.60
CA ASN A 196 -1.81 3.48 -10.90
C ASN A 196 -2.96 4.44 -11.25
N ARG A 197 -4.23 4.04 -11.02
CA ARG A 197 -5.43 4.81 -11.28
C ARG A 197 -5.41 6.16 -10.55
N ASN A 198 -5.10 6.13 -9.27
CA ASN A 198 -5.09 7.35 -8.43
C ASN A 198 -3.71 8.00 -8.35
N SER A 199 -2.73 7.46 -9.06
CA SER A 199 -1.34 7.88 -8.95
C SER A 199 -0.84 7.91 -7.49
N ASN A 200 -1.25 6.93 -6.67
CA ASN A 200 -1.00 6.92 -5.23
C ASN A 200 0.49 6.73 -4.93
N ASN A 201 1.15 7.82 -4.57
CA ASN A 201 2.59 7.83 -4.29
C ASN A 201 2.95 7.03 -3.05
N PHE A 202 2.10 7.08 -2.00
CA PHE A 202 2.34 6.33 -0.77
C PHE A 202 2.36 4.82 -1.05
N ALA A 203 1.33 4.30 -1.72
CA ALA A 203 1.25 2.88 -2.07
C ALA A 203 2.46 2.45 -2.92
N ALA A 204 2.85 3.26 -3.91
CA ALA A 204 3.99 2.98 -4.77
C ALA A 204 5.31 2.89 -3.99
N VAL A 205 5.55 3.84 -3.07
CA VAL A 205 6.74 3.85 -2.21
C VAL A 205 6.77 2.63 -1.29
N GLU A 206 5.65 2.29 -0.65
CA GLU A 206 5.61 1.17 0.29
C GLU A 206 5.71 -0.19 -0.42
N ILE A 207 5.09 -0.34 -1.59
CA ILE A 207 5.27 -1.54 -2.43
C ILE A 207 6.75 -1.67 -2.83
N PHE A 208 7.37 -0.60 -3.34
CA PHE A 208 8.77 -0.57 -3.73
C PHE A 208 9.71 -0.93 -2.56
N ARG A 209 9.49 -0.34 -1.38
CA ARG A 209 10.26 -0.66 -0.16
C ARG A 209 10.08 -2.10 0.29
N SER A 210 8.87 -2.63 0.19
CA SER A 210 8.59 -4.01 0.57
C SER A 210 9.24 -5.05 -0.34
N LEU A 211 9.72 -4.63 -1.53
CA LEU A 211 10.51 -5.42 -2.46
C LEU A 211 12.03 -5.28 -2.22
N GLY A 212 12.44 -4.40 -1.31
CA GLY A 212 13.82 -4.16 -0.93
C GLY A 212 14.41 -2.83 -1.43
N GLY A 213 13.57 -1.95 -2.00
CA GLY A 213 13.96 -0.60 -2.38
C GLY A 213 14.99 -0.55 -3.52
N ALA A 214 15.69 0.58 -3.61
CA ALA A 214 16.66 0.82 -4.69
C ALA A 214 17.80 -0.22 -4.74
N ASP A 215 18.24 -0.71 -3.58
CA ASP A 215 19.32 -1.69 -3.47
C ASP A 215 18.99 -3.03 -4.12
N LYS A 216 17.72 -3.44 -4.10
CA LYS A 216 17.26 -4.68 -4.74
C LYS A 216 16.72 -4.45 -6.15
N PHE A 217 16.28 -3.24 -6.47
CA PHE A 217 15.80 -2.92 -7.81
C PHE A 217 16.89 -3.02 -8.87
N ALA A 218 18.08 -2.44 -8.64
CA ALA A 218 19.13 -2.43 -9.62
C ALA A 218 19.62 -3.85 -10.03
N PRO A 219 19.87 -4.78 -9.10
CA PRO A 219 20.14 -6.18 -9.45
C PRO A 219 18.97 -6.85 -10.19
N PHE A 220 17.73 -6.62 -9.75
CA PHE A 220 16.55 -7.19 -10.39
C PHE A 220 16.44 -6.77 -11.85
N ILE A 221 16.49 -5.48 -12.15
CA ILE A 221 16.28 -4.99 -13.52
C ILE A 221 17.42 -5.40 -14.45
N LYS A 222 18.64 -5.49 -13.93
CA LYS A 222 19.79 -6.03 -14.66
C LYS A 222 19.62 -7.52 -14.99
N GLN A 223 19.19 -8.30 -14.01
CA GLN A 223 18.98 -9.75 -14.19
C GLN A 223 17.83 -10.05 -15.15
N GLN A 224 16.72 -9.33 -15.03
CA GLN A 224 15.51 -9.60 -15.82
C GLN A 224 15.58 -9.05 -17.24
N LEU A 225 16.16 -7.87 -17.43
CA LEU A 225 16.11 -7.14 -18.69
C LEU A 225 17.48 -6.73 -19.24
N GLY A 226 18.58 -7.04 -18.57
CA GLY A 226 19.92 -6.62 -18.95
C GLY A 226 20.16 -5.11 -18.85
N LEU A 227 19.26 -4.36 -18.19
CA LEU A 227 19.31 -2.90 -18.11
C LEU A 227 20.25 -2.44 -17.00
N GLY A 228 21.00 -1.37 -17.28
CA GLY A 228 21.95 -0.77 -16.36
C GLY A 228 21.67 0.71 -16.09
N PRO A 229 22.53 1.37 -15.27
CA PRO A 229 22.31 2.76 -14.84
C PRO A 229 22.32 3.78 -15.99
N ASN A 230 22.93 3.46 -17.13
CA ASN A 230 22.86 4.32 -18.32
C ASN A 230 21.47 4.35 -18.97
N GLN A 231 20.62 3.35 -18.68
CA GLN A 231 19.31 3.17 -19.27
C GLN A 231 18.18 3.47 -18.29
N ILE A 232 18.37 3.12 -16.99
CA ILE A 232 17.40 3.35 -15.93
C ILE A 232 18.10 3.57 -14.58
N GLU A 233 17.67 4.60 -13.87
CA GLU A 233 18.01 4.85 -12.47
C GLU A 233 16.73 4.98 -11.66
N PHE A 234 16.67 4.27 -10.53
CA PHE A 234 15.42 4.16 -9.78
C PHE A 234 15.69 4.24 -8.27
N TYR A 235 15.14 5.26 -7.63
CA TYR A 235 15.40 5.57 -6.23
C TYR A 235 14.16 5.43 -5.36
N ASP A 236 12.97 5.52 -5.98
CA ASP A 236 11.68 5.63 -5.31
C ASP A 236 10.60 4.99 -6.18
N GLY A 237 9.61 4.33 -5.55
CA GLY A 237 8.55 3.63 -6.27
C GLY A 237 7.55 4.54 -6.98
N SER A 238 7.46 5.81 -6.57
CA SER A 238 6.45 6.76 -7.05
C SER A 238 6.95 7.71 -8.14
N GLY A 239 8.27 7.92 -8.21
CA GLY A 239 8.91 8.91 -9.08
C GLY A 239 9.08 10.28 -8.45
N ASN A 240 8.82 10.42 -7.15
CA ASN A 240 9.19 11.61 -6.41
C ASN A 240 10.71 11.73 -6.27
N SER A 241 11.20 12.96 -6.06
CA SER A 241 12.61 13.15 -5.77
C SER A 241 12.97 12.63 -4.39
N VAL A 242 14.16 12.05 -4.28
CA VAL A 242 14.74 11.62 -3.00
C VAL A 242 16.00 12.43 -2.68
N GLY A 243 16.30 12.57 -1.38
CA GLY A 243 17.43 13.34 -0.89
C GLY A 243 17.19 14.85 -0.84
N ASN A 244 18.06 15.56 -0.14
CA ASN A 244 17.90 16.98 0.12
C ASN A 244 18.62 17.88 -0.92
N SER A 245 19.87 17.55 -1.25
CA SER A 245 20.65 18.31 -2.24
C SER A 245 21.93 17.54 -2.61
N PRO A 246 22.18 17.21 -3.88
CA PRO A 246 21.22 17.34 -4.99
C PRO A 246 20.09 16.33 -4.90
N LYS A 247 18.90 16.70 -5.33
CA LYS A 247 17.77 15.79 -5.43
C LYS A 247 18.00 14.77 -6.54
N LYS A 248 17.68 13.50 -6.25
CA LYS A 248 17.69 12.41 -7.24
C LYS A 248 16.28 12.13 -7.70
N TYR A 249 16.12 11.89 -8.99
CA TYR A 249 14.86 11.56 -9.64
C TYR A 249 15.00 10.21 -10.34
N ASN A 250 13.93 9.43 -10.37
CA ASN A 250 13.88 8.28 -11.26
C ASN A 250 14.04 8.74 -12.70
N GLN A 251 14.93 8.13 -13.43
CA GLN A 251 15.21 8.44 -14.83
C GLN A 251 15.24 7.16 -15.66
N ALA A 252 14.70 7.24 -16.86
CA ALA A 252 14.78 6.16 -17.83
C ALA A 252 14.81 6.69 -19.25
N THR A 253 15.28 5.87 -20.19
CA THR A 253 15.15 6.13 -21.63
C THR A 253 13.75 5.71 -22.10
N CYS A 254 13.25 6.32 -23.18
CA CYS A 254 11.98 5.90 -23.80
C CYS A 254 12.02 4.42 -24.21
N ARG A 255 13.12 3.96 -24.78
CA ARG A 255 13.32 2.54 -25.16
C ARG A 255 13.19 1.62 -23.95
N THR A 256 13.76 2.00 -22.81
CA THR A 256 13.66 1.25 -21.56
C THR A 256 12.21 1.17 -21.06
N LEU A 257 11.49 2.27 -21.07
CA LEU A 257 10.08 2.28 -20.64
C LEU A 257 9.22 1.37 -21.52
N LEU A 258 9.41 1.40 -22.83
CA LEU A 258 8.71 0.49 -23.74
C LEU A 258 9.07 -0.97 -23.48
N THR A 259 10.34 -1.26 -23.19
CA THR A 259 10.77 -2.62 -22.81
C THR A 259 10.09 -3.07 -21.52
N VAL A 260 10.06 -2.23 -20.47
CA VAL A 260 9.37 -2.54 -19.21
C VAL A 260 7.87 -2.73 -19.44
N PHE A 261 7.21 -1.87 -20.21
CA PHE A 261 5.80 -1.98 -20.52
C PHE A 261 5.47 -3.29 -21.23
N ARG A 262 6.26 -3.67 -22.25
CA ARG A 262 6.11 -4.95 -22.94
C ARG A 262 6.28 -6.13 -21.99
N GLN A 263 7.28 -6.09 -21.11
CA GLN A 263 7.51 -7.16 -20.14
C GLN A 263 6.42 -7.23 -19.08
N LEU A 264 5.87 -6.10 -18.69
CA LEU A 264 4.69 -6.05 -17.83
C LEU A 264 3.50 -6.77 -18.46
N ASN A 265 3.22 -6.47 -19.75
CA ASN A 265 2.14 -7.12 -20.48
C ASN A 265 2.36 -8.64 -20.61
N LEU A 266 3.56 -9.07 -21.01
CA LEU A 266 3.92 -10.49 -21.07
C LEU A 266 3.83 -11.19 -19.69
N GLN A 267 4.10 -10.47 -18.62
CA GLN A 267 3.95 -11.01 -17.26
C GLN A 267 2.47 -11.19 -16.89
N LEU A 268 1.60 -10.27 -17.30
CA LEU A 268 0.15 -10.35 -17.07
C LEU A 268 -0.47 -11.49 -17.88
N GLU A 269 -0.12 -11.63 -19.15
CA GLU A 269 -0.60 -12.69 -20.04
C GLU A 269 -0.39 -14.11 -19.46
N LYS A 270 0.70 -14.35 -18.71
CA LYS A 270 0.93 -15.64 -18.02
C LYS A 270 -0.17 -16.02 -17.03
N TYR A 271 -0.96 -15.06 -16.61
CA TYR A 271 -2.04 -15.24 -15.63
C TYR A 271 -3.43 -14.98 -16.22
N ASN A 272 -3.53 -14.90 -17.56
CA ASN A 272 -4.74 -14.50 -18.29
C ASN A 272 -5.27 -13.14 -17.85
N LEU A 273 -4.36 -12.21 -17.62
CA LEU A 273 -4.61 -10.80 -17.30
C LEU A 273 -4.08 -9.94 -18.44
N ASP A 274 -4.56 -8.72 -18.53
CA ASP A 274 -4.08 -7.72 -19.47
C ASP A 274 -3.66 -6.41 -18.79
N ILE A 275 -3.29 -5.42 -19.58
CA ILE A 275 -2.80 -4.16 -19.06
C ILE A 275 -3.89 -3.38 -18.30
N ASP A 276 -5.15 -3.58 -18.63
CA ASP A 276 -6.29 -2.94 -18.00
C ASP A 276 -6.49 -3.42 -16.57
N ASP A 277 -5.99 -4.61 -16.23
CA ASP A 277 -5.99 -5.11 -14.86
C ASP A 277 -5.03 -4.35 -13.93
N VAL A 278 -4.11 -3.58 -14.48
CA VAL A 278 -3.08 -2.84 -13.71
C VAL A 278 -3.12 -1.34 -13.95
N VAL A 279 -3.57 -0.91 -15.14
CA VAL A 279 -3.62 0.51 -15.54
C VAL A 279 -5.06 0.82 -15.93
N SER A 280 -5.60 1.94 -15.50
CA SER A 280 -6.90 2.40 -15.98
C SER A 280 -6.78 2.98 -17.38
N VAL A 281 -7.64 2.54 -18.29
CA VAL A 281 -7.71 2.98 -19.67
C VAL A 281 -8.81 4.03 -19.82
N ILE A 282 -8.61 5.01 -20.70
CA ILE A 282 -9.61 6.05 -20.98
C ILE A 282 -10.87 5.37 -21.54
N GLY A 283 -12.03 5.66 -20.96
CA GLY A 283 -13.31 5.07 -21.34
C GLY A 283 -13.75 3.86 -20.51
N GLU A 284 -12.91 3.35 -19.60
CA GLU A 284 -13.37 2.41 -18.58
C GLU A 284 -14.42 3.05 -17.66
N GLU A 285 -15.55 2.34 -17.47
CA GLU A 285 -16.53 2.75 -16.46
C GLU A 285 -15.81 2.83 -15.10
N GLY A 286 -15.93 3.97 -14.41
CA GLY A 286 -15.32 4.17 -13.10
C GLY A 286 -14.10 5.10 -13.07
N LEU A 287 -13.62 5.65 -14.19
CA LEU A 287 -12.66 6.77 -14.15
C LEU A 287 -13.23 8.03 -13.49
N VAL A 288 -14.57 8.15 -13.46
CA VAL A 288 -15.31 9.26 -12.86
C VAL A 288 -15.94 8.85 -11.53
N ASP A 289 -16.18 7.55 -11.35
CA ASP A 289 -16.75 7.05 -10.12
C ASP A 289 -15.63 6.80 -9.10
N HIS A 290 -15.74 7.43 -7.97
CA HIS A 290 -14.80 7.31 -6.86
C HIS A 290 -14.87 5.91 -6.21
N GLY A 291 -14.82 4.87 -7.06
CA GLY A 291 -14.89 3.48 -6.65
C GLY A 291 -13.77 3.15 -5.67
N TYR A 292 -14.17 2.73 -4.51
CA TYR A 292 -13.28 2.27 -3.45
C TYR A 292 -12.57 0.97 -3.88
N PRO A 293 -11.34 0.73 -3.39
CA PRO A 293 -10.52 -0.43 -3.78
C PRO A 293 -11.07 -1.80 -3.34
N TYR A 294 -12.36 -1.88 -3.03
CA TYR A 294 -13.01 -3.08 -2.53
C TYR A 294 -14.18 -3.55 -3.40
N SER A 295 -14.41 -2.91 -4.56
CA SER A 295 -15.40 -3.39 -5.51
C SER A 295 -14.78 -4.52 -6.36
N ASN A 296 -15.14 -5.74 -6.04
CA ASN A 296 -14.91 -7.07 -6.63
C ASN A 296 -13.78 -7.87 -6.05
#